data_d634acb7782e19fb6ca24cbf4d292bfa
#
_entry.id   d634acb7782e19fb6ca24cbf4d292bfa
#
_cell.length_a   1.000
_cell.length_b   1.000
_cell.length_c   1.000
_cell.angle_alpha   90.00
_cell.angle_beta   90.00
_cell.angle_gamma   90.00
#
_symmetry.space_group_name_H-M   'P 1'
#
loop_
_entity.id
_entity.type
_entity.pdbx_description
1 polymer ?
#
loop_
_entity_poly.entity_id
_entity_poly.type
_entity_poly.pdbx_seq_one_letter_code
_entity_poly.pdbx_strand_id
1 'polypeptide(L)'
;MRTHFISYSVVLSLLLATAGCGKKDRPPAPVPWPPTGLVLLSAKLDNTAALAVSSNYNIKPGVIFRLSFNNAVDRATVGASVSIKENGSSIVPVDLAYENGDSTVAIRPLAPLKYLTRYVAATGNSVKTVKGGALVLASSYTFITQIDSTDKFPVVSDNALLDLVQQQTFKYFWDYGHPVSGLARERSNAGAETVTSGGSGFGIMSIPVAISRGFISRAAGLTRMQTIVGFLKNTAQKFHGAFPHWLNGTTGVVIPFSSKDDGADLVETSYLVAGLLTARQYFNGADVAETNLRNDINTIWNGVEWSWFRKSNENVLYWHWSPVNNWDMNHKIQGWNECLITYIMAASSTSFGIPQAVYREGFARIGAMQNGNTYFGYPLPLGSANGGPLFFAHYSFMGINPNGLSDIYANYQTQVTNHTKINYEYCRANPRGYFGYSTACWGLTASDVPAGYNANEPNNDLGVISPTAALSSFPYTPTESMNALRFFYYKLGDKIWSQYGFTDAFSLHELWFAGSHLAIDQGPIIVMIENYRSGLIW
;
A
#
# COMPACT_ATOMS: atom_id res chain seq x y z
N MET A 1 -37.94 14.41 21.86
CA MET A 1 -38.61 15.67 22.28
C MET A 1 -38.23 16.76 21.29
N ARG A 2 -39.27 17.33 20.70
CA ARG A 2 -39.38 18.58 19.94
C ARG A 2 -38.51 18.77 18.72
N THR A 3 -39.11 18.49 17.60
CA THR A 3 -38.97 18.99 16.25
C THR A 3 -39.24 20.50 16.14
N HIS A 4 -38.44 21.23 15.37
CA HIS A 4 -38.84 22.54 14.85
C HIS A 4 -38.73 22.55 13.32
N PHE A 5 -39.92 22.61 12.69
CA PHE A 5 -40.12 22.98 11.29
C PHE A 5 -40.11 24.50 11.18
N ILE A 6 -39.40 25.07 10.22
CA ILE A 6 -39.55 26.46 9.81
C ILE A 6 -40.16 26.49 8.41
N SER A 7 -41.35 27.08 8.34
CA SER A 7 -42.15 27.30 7.14
C SER A 7 -41.82 28.67 6.57
N TYR A 8 -41.49 28.77 5.29
CA TYR A 8 -41.40 30.06 4.60
C TYR A 8 -42.69 30.31 3.82
N SER A 9 -43.39 31.36 4.21
CA SER A 9 -44.58 31.90 3.52
C SER A 9 -44.14 32.88 2.41
N VAL A 10 -44.64 32.64 1.20
CA VAL A 10 -44.49 33.55 0.07
C VAL A 10 -45.65 34.56 0.13
N VAL A 11 -45.32 35.84 0.21
CA VAL A 11 -46.29 36.96 0.14
C VAL A 11 -46.34 37.43 -1.33
N LEU A 12 -47.49 37.27 -1.96
CA LEU A 12 -47.81 37.76 -3.29
C LEU A 12 -48.45 39.14 -3.18
N SER A 13 -47.76 40.19 -3.63
CA SER A 13 -48.30 41.55 -3.67
C SER A 13 -48.84 41.88 -5.04
N LEU A 14 -50.14 42.11 -5.14
CA LEU A 14 -50.87 42.59 -6.34
C LEU A 14 -50.74 44.11 -6.42
N LEU A 15 -50.24 44.67 -7.52
CA LEU A 15 -50.28 46.10 -7.82
C LEU A 15 -51.21 46.36 -9.03
N LEU A 16 -52.22 47.16 -8.76
CA LEU A 16 -53.18 47.65 -9.79
C LEU A 16 -52.50 48.71 -10.68
N ALA A 17 -52.71 48.57 -11.97
CA ALA A 17 -52.31 49.55 -12.97
C ALA A 17 -53.41 50.57 -13.22
N THR A 18 -53.04 51.87 -13.11
CA THR A 18 -53.86 52.98 -13.60
C THR A 18 -53.43 53.35 -15.01
N ALA A 19 -54.41 53.41 -15.93
CA ALA A 19 -54.20 53.80 -17.30
C ALA A 19 -54.10 55.36 -17.41
N GLY A 20 -52.99 55.82 -18.00
CA GLY A 20 -52.79 57.19 -18.37
C GLY A 20 -52.49 57.27 -19.89
N CYS A 21 -53.35 57.91 -20.66
CA CYS A 21 -53.13 58.21 -22.05
C CYS A 21 -52.06 59.30 -22.27
N GLY A 22 -51.02 59.00 -23.10
CA GLY A 22 -49.99 59.95 -23.46
C GLY A 22 -49.17 59.55 -24.67
N LYS A 23 -49.24 60.25 -25.73
CA LYS A 23 -48.43 60.41 -26.94
C LYS A 23 -47.66 59.18 -27.47
N LYS A 24 -47.95 58.92 -28.77
CA LYS A 24 -47.19 57.94 -29.60
C LYS A 24 -45.73 58.42 -29.77
N ASP A 25 -44.83 57.91 -28.93
CA ASP A 25 -43.41 57.94 -29.24
C ASP A 25 -43.07 56.73 -30.12
N ARG A 26 -42.25 56.93 -31.15
CA ARG A 26 -41.68 55.85 -31.96
C ARG A 26 -41.01 54.82 -31.05
N PRO A 27 -41.22 53.53 -31.27
CA PRO A 27 -40.48 52.53 -30.54
C PRO A 27 -38.97 52.76 -30.73
N PRO A 28 -38.16 52.74 -29.68
CA PRO A 28 -36.70 52.77 -29.84
C PRO A 28 -36.27 51.65 -30.77
N ALA A 29 -35.28 51.92 -31.61
CA ALA A 29 -34.69 50.92 -32.45
C ALA A 29 -34.31 49.70 -31.60
N PRO A 30 -34.55 48.48 -32.09
CA PRO A 30 -34.20 47.29 -31.29
C PRO A 30 -32.72 47.38 -30.96
N VAL A 31 -32.44 47.42 -29.66
CA VAL A 31 -31.06 47.31 -29.13
C VAL A 31 -30.50 46.03 -29.75
N PRO A 32 -29.37 46.08 -30.46
CA PRO A 32 -28.76 44.85 -30.99
C PRO A 32 -28.52 43.94 -29.80
N TRP A 33 -29.08 42.74 -29.87
CA TRP A 33 -28.78 41.71 -28.88
C TRP A 33 -27.26 41.62 -28.74
N PRO A 34 -26.70 41.59 -27.51
CA PRO A 34 -25.27 41.42 -27.34
C PRO A 34 -24.87 40.19 -28.17
N PRO A 35 -23.72 40.22 -28.87
CA PRO A 35 -23.29 39.11 -29.69
C PRO A 35 -23.38 37.86 -28.81
N THR A 36 -24.12 36.85 -29.28
CA THR A 36 -24.29 35.59 -28.53
C THR A 36 -22.91 35.07 -28.21
N GLY A 37 -22.57 35.01 -26.88
CA GLY A 37 -21.27 34.60 -26.40
C GLY A 37 -20.91 33.23 -26.98
N LEU A 38 -19.63 32.96 -27.13
CA LEU A 38 -19.14 31.64 -27.49
C LEU A 38 -19.35 30.70 -26.29
N VAL A 39 -20.00 29.57 -26.52
CA VAL A 39 -20.26 28.56 -25.48
C VAL A 39 -19.59 27.26 -25.88
N LEU A 40 -18.81 26.65 -24.96
CA LEU A 40 -18.28 25.31 -25.12
C LEU A 40 -19.40 24.29 -24.92
N LEU A 41 -19.73 23.53 -25.96
CA LEU A 41 -20.78 22.50 -25.93
C LEU A 41 -20.23 21.14 -25.48
N SER A 42 -19.01 20.79 -25.90
CA SER A 42 -18.37 19.55 -25.50
C SER A 42 -16.85 19.63 -25.57
N ALA A 43 -16.21 18.85 -24.70
CA ALA A 43 -14.79 18.57 -24.77
C ALA A 43 -14.59 17.04 -24.83
N LYS A 44 -13.69 16.59 -25.71
CA LYS A 44 -13.39 15.16 -25.89
C LYS A 44 -11.90 14.90 -25.93
N LEU A 45 -11.48 13.81 -25.30
CA LEU A 45 -10.17 13.19 -25.45
C LEU A 45 -10.35 12.02 -26.43
N ASP A 46 -9.82 12.16 -27.64
CA ASP A 46 -10.18 11.36 -28.81
C ASP A 46 -11.71 11.40 -29.06
N ASN A 47 -12.40 10.28 -28.83
CA ASN A 47 -13.85 10.16 -28.99
C ASN A 47 -14.61 10.13 -27.66
N THR A 48 -13.90 10.17 -26.51
CA THR A 48 -14.50 10.06 -25.18
C THR A 48 -14.72 11.44 -24.59
N ALA A 49 -15.90 11.68 -23.99
CA ALA A 49 -16.18 12.93 -23.29
C ALA A 49 -15.16 13.15 -22.15
N ALA A 50 -14.56 14.34 -22.13
CA ALA A 50 -13.61 14.71 -21.09
C ALA A 50 -14.36 15.14 -19.82
N LEU A 51 -13.96 14.59 -18.67
CA LEU A 51 -14.49 14.96 -17.36
C LEU A 51 -13.79 16.24 -16.87
N ALA A 52 -14.56 17.25 -16.53
CA ALA A 52 -14.02 18.53 -16.05
C ALA A 52 -13.78 18.54 -14.52
N VAL A 53 -14.52 17.72 -13.78
CA VAL A 53 -14.51 17.70 -12.30
C VAL A 53 -13.60 16.62 -11.71
N SER A 54 -13.05 15.74 -12.56
CA SER A 54 -12.15 14.66 -12.15
C SER A 54 -11.09 14.41 -13.22
N SER A 55 -10.02 13.70 -12.87
CA SER A 55 -9.02 13.29 -13.83
C SER A 55 -9.57 12.25 -14.82
N ASN A 56 -9.09 12.33 -16.05
CA ASN A 56 -9.35 11.35 -17.09
C ASN A 56 -8.15 10.42 -17.18
N TYR A 57 -8.34 9.13 -17.02
CA TYR A 57 -7.24 8.16 -16.95
C TYR A 57 -7.09 7.34 -18.23
N ASN A 58 -5.93 6.70 -18.39
CA ASN A 58 -5.63 5.78 -19.48
C ASN A 58 -5.69 6.42 -20.88
N ILE A 59 -5.28 7.68 -20.98
CA ILE A 59 -5.31 8.42 -22.23
C ILE A 59 -4.09 8.07 -23.08
N LYS A 60 -4.30 7.82 -24.38
CA LYS A 60 -3.21 7.48 -25.31
C LYS A 60 -2.22 8.64 -25.48
N PRO A 61 -0.90 8.40 -25.63
CA PRO A 61 0.09 9.45 -25.88
C PRO A 61 -0.17 10.30 -27.12
N GLY A 62 -0.82 9.75 -28.13
CA GLY A 62 -1.19 10.46 -29.36
C GLY A 62 -2.60 11.07 -29.33
N VAL A 63 -3.15 11.34 -28.15
CA VAL A 63 -4.51 11.87 -27.96
C VAL A 63 -4.76 13.16 -28.75
N ILE A 64 -5.98 13.29 -29.29
CA ILE A 64 -6.50 14.55 -29.89
C ILE A 64 -7.53 15.10 -28.90
N PHE A 65 -7.28 16.30 -28.39
CA PHE A 65 -8.24 17.00 -27.55
C PHE A 65 -9.13 17.90 -28.41
N ARG A 66 -10.45 17.62 -28.47
CA ARG A 66 -11.44 18.35 -29.27
C ARG A 66 -12.35 19.19 -28.40
N LEU A 67 -12.47 20.46 -28.76
CA LEU A 67 -13.38 21.42 -28.15
C LEU A 67 -14.42 21.81 -29.19
N SER A 68 -15.70 21.53 -28.94
CA SER A 68 -16.80 21.91 -29.84
C SER A 68 -17.64 23.02 -29.24
N PHE A 69 -17.88 24.06 -30.04
CA PHE A 69 -18.55 25.30 -29.65
C PHE A 69 -19.89 25.46 -30.37
N ASN A 70 -20.74 26.33 -29.85
CA ASN A 70 -22.04 26.70 -30.46
C ASN A 70 -21.91 27.53 -31.72
N ASN A 71 -20.74 28.12 -31.99
CA ASN A 71 -20.46 28.98 -33.16
C ASN A 71 -19.05 28.75 -33.68
N ALA A 72 -18.78 29.15 -34.92
CA ALA A 72 -17.45 29.18 -35.51
C ALA A 72 -16.53 30.11 -34.70
N VAL A 73 -15.32 29.64 -34.41
CA VAL A 73 -14.28 30.42 -33.70
C VAL A 73 -13.46 31.26 -34.68
N ASP A 74 -13.02 32.42 -34.22
CA ASP A 74 -11.97 33.18 -34.89
C ASP A 74 -10.63 32.52 -34.65
N ARG A 75 -10.06 31.89 -35.69
CA ARG A 75 -8.78 31.14 -35.63
C ARG A 75 -7.63 31.95 -35.03
N ALA A 76 -7.60 33.29 -35.26
CA ALA A 76 -6.54 34.15 -34.74
C ALA A 76 -6.53 34.23 -33.20
N THR A 77 -7.67 33.96 -32.55
CA THR A 77 -7.82 34.02 -31.09
C THR A 77 -7.54 32.70 -30.37
N VAL A 78 -7.49 31.58 -31.12
CA VAL A 78 -7.43 30.23 -30.53
C VAL A 78 -6.04 29.92 -30.02
N GLY A 79 -5.00 30.15 -30.81
CA GLY A 79 -3.63 29.70 -30.51
C GLY A 79 -3.06 30.19 -29.16
N ALA A 80 -3.40 31.45 -28.81
CA ALA A 80 -2.98 32.01 -27.50
C ALA A 80 -3.86 31.58 -26.31
N SER A 81 -5.00 30.95 -26.61
CA SER A 81 -6.04 30.67 -25.60
C SER A 81 -6.18 29.19 -25.24
N VAL A 82 -5.62 28.29 -26.06
CA VAL A 82 -5.67 26.85 -25.80
C VAL A 82 -4.29 26.33 -25.48
N SER A 83 -4.21 25.38 -24.57
CA SER A 83 -2.92 24.77 -24.18
C SER A 83 -3.09 23.35 -23.68
N ILE A 84 -2.04 22.54 -23.85
CA ILE A 84 -1.80 21.33 -23.08
C ILE A 84 -0.53 21.57 -22.27
N LYS A 85 -0.57 21.29 -20.97
CA LYS A 85 0.57 21.47 -20.06
C LYS A 85 0.89 20.16 -19.34
N GLU A 86 2.17 19.76 -19.37
CA GLU A 86 2.69 18.67 -18.57
C GLU A 86 2.81 19.12 -17.10
N ASN A 87 2.28 18.31 -16.17
CA ASN A 87 2.26 18.60 -14.73
C ASN A 87 1.73 20.01 -14.38
N GLY A 88 0.82 20.55 -15.22
CA GLY A 88 0.21 21.85 -15.01
C GLY A 88 1.08 23.07 -15.33
N SER A 89 2.37 22.89 -15.65
CA SER A 89 3.34 23.98 -15.84
C SER A 89 3.98 24.01 -17.23
N SER A 90 4.59 22.94 -17.70
CA SER A 90 5.37 22.90 -18.93
C SER A 90 4.47 22.81 -20.15
N ILE A 91 4.54 23.81 -21.05
CA ILE A 91 3.72 23.86 -22.27
C ILE A 91 4.17 22.74 -23.23
N VAL A 92 3.19 21.97 -23.70
CA VAL A 92 3.37 20.98 -24.78
C VAL A 92 3.15 21.69 -26.12
N PRO A 93 4.08 21.60 -27.06
CA PRO A 93 3.85 22.11 -28.44
C PRO A 93 2.71 21.34 -29.09
N VAL A 94 1.76 22.10 -29.69
CA VAL A 94 0.58 21.53 -30.32
C VAL A 94 0.35 22.10 -31.70
N ASP A 95 -0.30 21.32 -32.58
CA ASP A 95 -0.91 21.73 -33.81
C ASP A 95 -2.44 21.91 -33.63
N LEU A 96 -3.02 22.86 -34.33
CA LEU A 96 -4.44 23.17 -34.28
C LEU A 96 -5.10 22.86 -35.61
N ALA A 97 -6.09 21.99 -35.59
CA ALA A 97 -6.97 21.76 -36.75
C ALA A 97 -8.38 22.25 -36.41
N TYR A 98 -9.08 22.71 -37.48
CA TYR A 98 -10.42 23.24 -37.36
C TYR A 98 -11.37 22.34 -38.12
N GLU A 99 -12.44 21.89 -37.47
CA GLU A 99 -13.42 20.93 -37.97
C GLU A 99 -14.83 21.56 -37.92
N ASN A 100 -15.79 20.99 -38.66
CA ASN A 100 -17.20 21.39 -38.63
C ASN A 100 -17.45 22.90 -38.90
N GLY A 101 -16.79 23.45 -39.93
CA GLY A 101 -16.91 24.88 -40.26
C GLY A 101 -16.40 25.78 -39.14
N ASP A 102 -15.26 25.41 -38.53
CA ASP A 102 -14.59 26.13 -37.46
C ASP A 102 -15.34 26.15 -36.10
N SER A 103 -16.41 25.35 -35.94
CA SER A 103 -17.08 25.20 -34.65
C SER A 103 -16.43 24.15 -33.74
N THR A 104 -15.45 23.41 -34.24
CA THR A 104 -14.67 22.46 -33.45
C THR A 104 -13.18 22.72 -33.66
N VAL A 105 -12.45 22.83 -32.54
CA VAL A 105 -10.99 22.95 -32.51
C VAL A 105 -10.41 21.62 -32.05
N ALA A 106 -9.58 21.00 -32.89
CA ALA A 106 -8.82 19.80 -32.55
C ALA A 106 -7.37 20.20 -32.23
N ILE A 107 -6.94 19.91 -31.00
CA ILE A 107 -5.62 20.22 -30.47
C ILE A 107 -4.81 18.92 -30.44
N ARG A 108 -3.70 18.88 -31.17
CA ARG A 108 -2.85 17.72 -31.36
C ARG A 108 -1.46 18.00 -30.84
N PRO A 109 -0.92 17.21 -29.89
CA PRO A 109 0.51 17.28 -29.54
C PRO A 109 1.38 17.02 -30.77
N LEU A 110 2.42 17.83 -30.99
CA LEU A 110 3.37 17.66 -32.10
C LEU A 110 4.23 16.40 -31.99
N ALA A 111 4.39 15.90 -30.77
CA ALA A 111 5.05 14.62 -30.48
C ALA A 111 4.18 13.81 -29.50
N PRO A 112 4.28 12.48 -29.48
CA PRO A 112 3.59 11.66 -28.48
C PRO A 112 3.89 12.15 -27.06
N LEU A 113 2.85 12.26 -26.25
CA LEU A 113 2.97 12.58 -24.83
C LEU A 113 3.72 11.47 -24.09
N LYS A 114 4.36 11.79 -22.96
CA LYS A 114 4.99 10.79 -22.09
C LYS A 114 3.93 9.89 -21.49
N TYR A 115 4.27 8.61 -21.33
CA TYR A 115 3.45 7.65 -20.59
C TYR A 115 3.37 7.99 -19.11
N LEU A 116 2.30 7.54 -18.45
CA LEU A 116 2.07 7.64 -17.01
C LEU A 116 2.41 9.05 -16.48
N THR A 117 1.89 10.06 -17.17
CA THR A 117 2.18 11.48 -16.90
C THR A 117 0.88 12.27 -16.87
N ARG A 118 0.81 13.24 -15.96
CA ARG A 118 -0.34 14.13 -15.78
C ARG A 118 -0.24 15.30 -16.75
N TYR A 119 -1.33 15.56 -17.45
CA TYR A 119 -1.49 16.71 -18.34
C TYR A 119 -2.75 17.49 -17.99
N VAL A 120 -2.73 18.80 -18.29
CA VAL A 120 -3.89 19.68 -18.20
C VAL A 120 -4.11 20.29 -19.57
N ALA A 121 -5.25 19.99 -20.19
CA ALA A 121 -5.73 20.66 -21.39
C ALA A 121 -6.70 21.78 -20.98
N ALA A 122 -6.49 22.99 -21.48
CA ALA A 122 -7.27 24.14 -21.06
C ALA A 122 -7.63 25.05 -22.23
N THR A 123 -8.76 25.76 -22.10
CA THR A 123 -9.12 26.89 -22.93
C THR A 123 -9.40 28.12 -22.08
N GLY A 124 -8.83 29.26 -22.48
CA GLY A 124 -9.05 30.57 -21.86
C GLY A 124 -10.20 31.35 -22.49
N ASN A 125 -10.64 32.42 -21.83
CA ASN A 125 -11.76 33.27 -22.27
C ASN A 125 -11.42 34.14 -23.49
N SER A 126 -10.17 34.14 -23.97
CA SER A 126 -9.74 34.94 -25.14
C SER A 126 -10.20 34.36 -26.47
N VAL A 127 -10.70 33.10 -26.49
CA VAL A 127 -11.33 32.55 -27.71
C VAL A 127 -12.60 33.34 -28.03
N LYS A 128 -12.73 33.75 -29.29
CA LYS A 128 -13.87 34.54 -29.76
C LYS A 128 -14.54 33.89 -30.97
N THR A 129 -15.78 34.26 -31.18
CA THR A 129 -16.44 34.01 -32.47
C THR A 129 -15.90 34.97 -33.53
N VAL A 130 -16.09 34.68 -34.84
CA VAL A 130 -15.77 35.58 -35.95
C VAL A 130 -16.48 36.95 -35.82
N LYS A 131 -17.57 37.03 -35.06
CA LYS A 131 -18.32 38.26 -34.76
C LYS A 131 -17.88 38.95 -33.45
N GLY A 132 -16.82 38.47 -32.81
CA GLY A 132 -16.21 39.07 -31.61
C GLY A 132 -16.82 38.65 -30.26
N GLY A 133 -17.81 37.75 -30.22
CA GLY A 133 -18.36 37.21 -28.98
C GLY A 133 -17.33 36.32 -28.27
N ALA A 134 -16.95 36.66 -27.02
CA ALA A 134 -15.95 35.93 -26.28
C ALA A 134 -16.51 34.62 -25.66
N LEU A 135 -15.63 33.66 -25.35
CA LEU A 135 -15.97 32.45 -24.61
C LEU A 135 -16.49 32.80 -23.22
N VAL A 136 -17.70 32.33 -22.91
CA VAL A 136 -18.41 32.66 -21.65
C VAL A 136 -17.67 32.12 -20.42
N LEU A 137 -17.12 30.91 -20.53
CA LEU A 137 -16.44 30.23 -19.40
C LEU A 137 -15.19 29.49 -19.87
N ALA A 138 -14.05 29.84 -19.30
CA ALA A 138 -12.81 29.05 -19.43
C ALA A 138 -12.99 27.65 -18.82
N SER A 139 -12.32 26.67 -19.38
CA SER A 139 -12.39 25.30 -18.86
C SER A 139 -11.02 24.62 -18.89
N SER A 140 -10.85 23.66 -17.99
CA SER A 140 -9.66 22.84 -17.93
C SER A 140 -10.02 21.38 -17.67
N TYR A 141 -9.21 20.48 -18.19
CA TYR A 141 -9.42 19.04 -18.13
C TYR A 141 -8.09 18.37 -17.80
N THR A 142 -8.03 17.74 -16.63
CA THR A 142 -6.88 16.96 -16.23
C THR A 142 -6.97 15.56 -16.81
N PHE A 143 -5.88 15.06 -17.36
CA PHE A 143 -5.79 13.68 -17.80
C PHE A 143 -4.43 13.07 -17.50
N ILE A 144 -4.43 11.74 -17.35
CA ILE A 144 -3.23 10.92 -17.11
C ILE A 144 -3.12 9.94 -18.27
N THR A 145 -1.94 9.90 -18.87
CA THR A 145 -1.65 9.00 -19.97
C THR A 145 -1.54 7.57 -19.51
N GLN A 146 -1.75 6.63 -20.42
CA GLN A 146 -1.69 5.20 -20.16
C GLN A 146 -0.30 4.74 -19.66
N ILE A 147 -0.26 3.57 -19.04
CA ILE A 147 0.98 2.90 -18.67
C ILE A 147 1.72 2.49 -19.95
N ASP A 148 3.04 2.64 -19.95
CA ASP A 148 3.87 2.13 -21.03
C ASP A 148 3.89 0.59 -20.96
N SER A 149 3.39 -0.04 -22.03
CA SER A 149 3.30 -1.51 -22.13
C SER A 149 4.62 -2.18 -22.49
N THR A 150 5.68 -1.43 -22.82
CA THR A 150 6.99 -2.00 -23.14
C THR A 150 7.69 -2.55 -21.89
N ASP A 151 8.44 -3.60 -22.05
CA ASP A 151 9.21 -4.18 -20.95
C ASP A 151 10.40 -3.27 -20.59
N LYS A 152 10.56 -3.00 -19.28
CA LYS A 152 11.64 -2.15 -18.75
C LYS A 152 12.95 -2.91 -18.59
N PHE A 153 12.87 -4.23 -18.51
CA PHE A 153 14.00 -5.13 -18.35
C PHE A 153 13.87 -6.32 -19.31
N PRO A 154 14.99 -6.98 -19.67
CA PRO A 154 14.96 -8.21 -20.46
C PRO A 154 14.10 -9.29 -19.80
N VAL A 155 13.29 -9.99 -20.61
CA VAL A 155 12.45 -11.07 -20.13
C VAL A 155 13.30 -12.28 -19.78
N VAL A 156 13.11 -12.80 -18.58
CA VAL A 156 13.75 -14.03 -18.08
C VAL A 156 12.69 -15.07 -17.70
N SER A 157 13.11 -16.31 -17.43
CA SER A 157 12.19 -17.34 -16.93
C SER A 157 11.63 -16.96 -15.55
N ASP A 158 10.46 -17.50 -15.20
CA ASP A 158 9.83 -17.25 -13.89
C ASP A 158 10.75 -17.61 -12.72
N ASN A 159 11.45 -18.75 -12.81
CA ASN A 159 12.40 -19.14 -11.77
C ASN A 159 13.57 -18.15 -11.63
N ALA A 160 14.11 -17.66 -12.75
CA ALA A 160 15.16 -16.66 -12.73
C ALA A 160 14.66 -15.31 -12.19
N LEU A 161 13.39 -14.96 -12.47
CA LEU A 161 12.78 -13.75 -11.94
C LEU A 161 12.56 -13.86 -10.43
N LEU A 162 12.11 -15.01 -9.92
CA LEU A 162 12.00 -15.27 -8.49
C LEU A 162 13.36 -15.22 -7.79
N ASP A 163 14.40 -15.83 -8.37
CA ASP A 163 15.77 -15.75 -7.84
C ASP A 163 16.25 -14.30 -7.78
N LEU A 164 16.03 -13.53 -8.84
CA LEU A 164 16.40 -12.11 -8.90
C LEU A 164 15.70 -11.29 -7.82
N VAL A 165 14.40 -11.49 -7.62
CA VAL A 165 13.63 -10.79 -6.59
C VAL A 165 14.13 -11.14 -5.21
N GLN A 166 14.28 -12.43 -4.89
CA GLN A 166 14.78 -12.88 -3.58
C GLN A 166 16.19 -12.33 -3.31
N GLN A 167 17.10 -12.43 -4.29
CA GLN A 167 18.47 -11.95 -4.15
C GLN A 167 18.55 -10.43 -3.97
N GLN A 168 17.79 -9.67 -4.77
CA GLN A 168 17.82 -8.21 -4.70
C GLN A 168 17.20 -7.71 -3.39
N THR A 169 16.08 -8.31 -2.96
CA THR A 169 15.42 -7.96 -1.70
C THR A 169 16.28 -8.35 -0.49
N PHE A 170 17.02 -9.47 -0.57
CA PHE A 170 17.93 -9.91 0.50
C PHE A 170 19.03 -8.88 0.81
N LYS A 171 19.46 -8.07 -0.16
CA LYS A 171 20.45 -7.00 0.05
C LYS A 171 20.00 -5.98 1.09
N TYR A 172 18.69 -5.78 1.25
CA TYR A 172 18.17 -4.93 2.32
C TYR A 172 18.62 -5.40 3.70
N PHE A 173 18.57 -6.70 3.95
CA PHE A 173 19.00 -7.29 5.23
C PHE A 173 20.51 -7.50 5.31
N TRP A 174 21.15 -7.79 4.19
CA TRP A 174 22.55 -8.16 4.14
C TRP A 174 23.49 -6.97 4.00
N ASP A 175 23.26 -6.14 2.99
CA ASP A 175 24.14 -5.00 2.67
C ASP A 175 23.75 -3.75 3.47
N TYR A 176 22.45 -3.52 3.68
CA TYR A 176 21.92 -2.38 4.40
C TYR A 176 21.66 -2.67 5.89
N GLY A 177 21.73 -3.91 6.33
CA GLY A 177 21.67 -4.29 7.75
C GLY A 177 22.63 -3.46 8.60
N HIS A 178 22.29 -3.26 9.88
CA HIS A 178 23.09 -2.40 10.76
C HIS A 178 24.48 -3.02 11.01
N PRO A 179 25.58 -2.28 10.86
CA PRO A 179 26.93 -2.85 10.83
C PRO A 179 27.40 -3.40 12.17
N VAL A 180 26.90 -2.89 13.31
CA VAL A 180 27.28 -3.34 14.65
C VAL A 180 26.40 -4.50 15.10
N SER A 181 25.09 -4.35 15.07
CA SER A 181 24.15 -5.36 15.56
C SER A 181 23.86 -6.47 14.55
N GLY A 182 24.02 -6.21 13.25
CA GLY A 182 23.55 -7.10 12.18
C GLY A 182 22.03 -7.12 12.00
N LEU A 183 21.27 -6.39 12.83
CA LEU A 183 19.81 -6.30 12.77
C LEU A 183 19.34 -5.50 11.56
N ALA A 184 18.09 -5.69 11.15
CA ALA A 184 17.48 -4.92 10.09
C ALA A 184 17.20 -3.49 10.54
N ARG A 185 17.64 -2.50 9.75
CA ARG A 185 17.14 -1.13 9.89
C ARG A 185 15.66 -1.10 9.58
N GLU A 186 14.92 -0.26 10.29
CA GLU A 186 13.46 -0.22 10.17
C GLU A 186 13.03 0.13 8.74
N ARG A 187 13.61 1.20 8.16
CA ARG A 187 13.35 1.64 6.78
C ARG A 187 14.57 2.30 6.14
N SER A 188 14.56 2.38 4.81
CA SER A 188 15.71 2.90 4.06
C SER A 188 15.82 4.43 4.09
N ASN A 189 14.79 5.15 4.49
CA ASN A 189 14.71 6.60 4.54
C ASN A 189 14.56 7.17 5.97
N ALA A 190 14.86 6.37 7.01
CA ALA A 190 14.89 6.82 8.40
C ALA A 190 16.31 6.92 8.96
N GLY A 191 16.43 7.19 10.26
CA GLY A 191 17.72 7.29 10.95
C GLY A 191 18.54 6.00 10.88
N ALA A 192 19.83 6.12 10.59
CA ALA A 192 20.74 5.00 10.36
C ALA A 192 20.89 4.05 11.57
N GLU A 193 20.62 4.55 12.77
CA GLU A 193 20.74 3.79 14.03
C GLU A 193 19.47 3.02 14.40
N THR A 194 18.31 3.32 13.80
CA THR A 194 17.04 2.68 14.15
C THR A 194 16.95 1.29 13.53
N VAL A 195 16.99 0.26 14.36
CA VAL A 195 16.72 -1.14 13.99
C VAL A 195 15.41 -1.60 14.60
N THR A 196 14.70 -2.50 13.89
CA THR A 196 13.40 -3.01 14.31
C THR A 196 13.49 -4.47 14.76
N SER A 197 12.74 -4.85 15.78
CA SER A 197 12.75 -6.21 16.31
C SER A 197 12.07 -7.20 15.35
N GLY A 198 10.83 -6.99 14.98
CA GLY A 198 10.08 -7.91 14.13
C GLY A 198 10.65 -8.04 12.73
N GLY A 199 10.92 -6.91 12.06
CA GLY A 199 11.56 -6.91 10.75
C GLY A 199 12.94 -7.57 10.76
N SER A 200 13.68 -7.51 11.87
CA SER A 200 14.92 -8.28 12.05
C SER A 200 14.65 -9.78 12.14
N GLY A 201 13.56 -10.21 12.77
CA GLY A 201 13.13 -11.60 12.77
C GLY A 201 12.91 -12.14 11.36
N PHE A 202 12.26 -11.34 10.51
CA PHE A 202 12.04 -11.67 9.10
C PHE A 202 13.36 -11.70 8.31
N GLY A 203 14.25 -10.74 8.59
CA GLY A 203 15.61 -10.73 8.03
C GLY A 203 16.42 -11.96 8.44
N ILE A 204 16.30 -12.42 9.67
CA ILE A 204 16.92 -13.67 10.15
C ILE A 204 16.39 -14.87 9.36
N MET A 205 15.07 -14.96 9.09
CA MET A 205 14.50 -16.03 8.26
C MET A 205 15.04 -15.99 6.82
N SER A 206 15.43 -14.83 6.32
CA SER A 206 15.98 -14.69 4.96
C SER A 206 17.40 -15.27 4.83
N ILE A 207 18.16 -15.40 5.92
CA ILE A 207 19.53 -15.96 5.91
C ILE A 207 19.56 -17.43 5.46
N PRO A 208 18.75 -18.35 6.03
CA PRO A 208 18.60 -19.71 5.50
C PRO A 208 18.23 -19.75 4.02
N VAL A 209 17.32 -18.89 3.59
CA VAL A 209 16.93 -18.76 2.16
C VAL A 209 18.14 -18.40 1.31
N ALA A 210 18.88 -17.36 1.69
CA ALA A 210 20.05 -16.91 0.95
C ALA A 210 21.16 -17.95 0.85
N ILE A 211 21.37 -18.73 1.91
CA ILE A 211 22.33 -19.84 1.91
C ILE A 211 21.83 -20.96 0.96
N SER A 212 20.58 -21.35 1.07
CA SER A 212 19.97 -22.40 0.24
C SER A 212 19.98 -22.04 -1.24
N ARG A 213 19.80 -20.76 -1.58
CA ARG A 213 19.86 -20.24 -2.96
C ARG A 213 21.26 -19.93 -3.45
N GLY A 214 22.29 -20.06 -2.60
CA GLY A 214 23.68 -19.77 -2.95
C GLY A 214 24.01 -18.28 -3.08
N PHE A 215 23.19 -17.38 -2.51
CA PHE A 215 23.47 -15.94 -2.49
C PHE A 215 24.63 -15.62 -1.53
N ILE A 216 24.73 -16.36 -0.44
CA ILE A 216 25.83 -16.31 0.51
C ILE A 216 26.27 -17.74 0.92
N SER A 217 27.49 -17.86 1.44
CA SER A 217 27.94 -19.13 2.01
C SER A 217 27.33 -19.39 3.40
N ARG A 218 27.23 -20.67 3.82
CA ARG A 218 26.79 -21.05 5.16
C ARG A 218 27.67 -20.41 6.24
N ALA A 219 28.98 -20.35 6.03
CA ALA A 219 29.93 -19.74 6.96
C ALA A 219 29.66 -18.24 7.15
N ALA A 220 29.41 -17.51 6.06
CA ALA A 220 29.04 -16.10 6.14
C ALA A 220 27.71 -15.89 6.88
N GLY A 221 26.71 -16.73 6.60
CA GLY A 221 25.43 -16.70 7.31
C GLY A 221 25.58 -16.98 8.80
N LEU A 222 26.38 -17.98 9.16
CA LEU A 222 26.69 -18.30 10.57
C LEU A 222 27.35 -17.13 11.29
N THR A 223 28.35 -16.49 10.67
CA THR A 223 29.02 -15.31 11.26
C THR A 223 28.03 -14.15 11.49
N ARG A 224 27.15 -13.87 10.53
CA ARG A 224 26.11 -12.85 10.69
C ARG A 224 25.16 -13.22 11.82
N MET A 225 24.73 -14.48 11.92
CA MET A 225 23.86 -14.95 13.00
C MET A 225 24.52 -14.83 14.36
N GLN A 226 25.82 -15.14 14.49
CA GLN A 226 26.57 -14.95 15.73
C GLN A 226 26.63 -13.48 16.15
N THR A 227 26.80 -12.56 15.21
CA THR A 227 26.75 -11.11 15.47
C THR A 227 25.38 -10.69 15.98
N ILE A 228 24.31 -11.08 15.30
CA ILE A 228 22.93 -10.75 15.68
C ILE A 228 22.59 -11.31 17.06
N VAL A 229 22.82 -12.60 17.28
CA VAL A 229 22.47 -13.28 18.53
C VAL A 229 23.33 -12.76 19.69
N GLY A 230 24.62 -12.50 19.46
CA GLY A 230 25.50 -11.88 20.44
C GLY A 230 25.01 -10.50 20.89
N PHE A 231 24.59 -9.65 19.95
CA PHE A 231 24.00 -8.35 20.25
C PHE A 231 22.68 -8.46 21.02
N LEU A 232 21.76 -9.29 20.56
CA LEU A 232 20.46 -9.51 21.23
C LEU A 232 20.62 -10.06 22.65
N LYS A 233 21.56 -10.98 22.86
CA LYS A 233 21.80 -11.59 24.16
C LYS A 233 22.43 -10.61 25.14
N ASN A 234 23.48 -9.89 24.73
CA ASN A 234 24.40 -9.20 25.62
C ASN A 234 24.23 -7.68 25.67
N THR A 235 23.67 -7.07 24.60
CA THR A 235 23.66 -5.60 24.42
C THR A 235 22.24 -5.03 24.35
N ALA A 236 21.33 -5.69 23.65
CA ALA A 236 19.98 -5.21 23.46
C ALA A 236 19.21 -5.10 24.77
N GLN A 237 18.57 -3.96 24.99
CA GLN A 237 17.68 -3.73 26.13
C GLN A 237 16.44 -4.62 26.01
N LYS A 238 16.01 -5.18 27.12
CA LYS A 238 14.86 -6.08 27.24
C LYS A 238 14.05 -5.72 28.48
N PHE A 239 12.74 -5.95 28.39
CA PHE A 239 11.80 -5.70 29.48
C PHE A 239 10.98 -6.98 29.69
N HIS A 240 11.15 -7.66 30.81
CA HIS A 240 10.58 -9.00 31.02
C HIS A 240 10.94 -9.97 29.89
N GLY A 241 12.19 -9.88 29.43
CA GLY A 241 12.71 -10.68 28.34
C GLY A 241 12.23 -10.30 26.93
N ALA A 242 11.19 -9.48 26.80
CA ALA A 242 10.72 -8.98 25.51
C ALA A 242 11.54 -7.79 25.03
N PHE A 243 11.70 -7.67 23.71
CA PHE A 243 12.40 -6.58 23.05
C PHE A 243 11.45 -5.43 22.76
N PRO A 244 11.95 -4.18 22.69
CA PRO A 244 11.14 -3.05 22.23
C PRO A 244 10.91 -3.12 20.72
N HIS A 245 9.97 -2.33 20.23
CA HIS A 245 9.69 -2.20 18.80
C HIS A 245 10.95 -1.78 18.04
N TRP A 246 11.60 -0.70 18.50
CA TRP A 246 12.84 -0.19 17.94
C TRP A 246 13.97 -0.14 18.96
N LEU A 247 15.18 -0.40 18.46
CA LEU A 247 16.44 -0.32 19.20
C LEU A 247 17.42 0.59 18.46
N ASN A 248 18.32 1.20 19.22
CA ASN A 248 19.54 1.77 18.65
C ASN A 248 20.48 0.61 18.29
N GLY A 249 20.84 0.49 17.01
CA GLY A 249 21.60 -0.63 16.48
C GLY A 249 23.05 -0.71 16.99
N THR A 250 23.61 0.38 17.54
CA THR A 250 24.95 0.43 18.14
C THR A 250 24.88 0.14 19.64
N THR A 251 24.02 0.81 20.38
CA THR A 251 24.00 0.76 21.85
C THR A 251 23.03 -0.25 22.44
N GLY A 252 22.05 -0.74 21.65
CA GLY A 252 21.01 -1.63 22.11
C GLY A 252 19.92 -0.97 22.96
N VAL A 253 19.97 0.34 23.16
CA VAL A 253 18.97 1.09 23.94
C VAL A 253 17.68 1.23 23.15
N VAL A 254 16.53 1.19 23.82
CA VAL A 254 15.22 1.40 23.22
C VAL A 254 15.14 2.78 22.53
N ILE A 255 14.61 2.80 21.33
CA ILE A 255 14.12 4.02 20.66
C ILE A 255 12.60 3.97 20.73
N PRO A 256 11.93 4.91 21.42
CA PRO A 256 10.48 4.89 21.55
C PRO A 256 9.77 4.95 20.20
N PHE A 257 8.88 4.02 19.94
CA PHE A 257 7.98 4.08 18.78
C PHE A 257 6.92 5.17 18.94
N SER A 258 6.45 5.33 20.18
CA SER A 258 5.59 6.43 20.61
C SER A 258 5.87 6.78 22.07
N SER A 259 5.23 7.82 22.58
CA SER A 259 5.42 8.30 23.98
C SER A 259 5.08 7.26 25.06
N LYS A 260 4.31 6.23 24.72
CA LYS A 260 3.95 5.13 25.64
C LYS A 260 4.43 3.76 25.16
N ASP A 261 5.01 3.69 23.98
CA ASP A 261 5.67 2.53 23.38
C ASP A 261 7.18 2.76 23.42
N ASP A 262 7.71 2.78 24.64
CA ASP A 262 9.10 3.02 25.01
C ASP A 262 9.70 1.86 25.80
N GLY A 263 9.09 0.68 25.72
CA GLY A 263 9.47 -0.51 26.48
C GLY A 263 9.27 -1.79 25.68
N ALA A 264 8.64 -2.79 26.30
CA ALA A 264 8.39 -4.08 25.66
C ALA A 264 7.34 -4.01 24.55
N ASP A 265 7.63 -4.65 23.42
CA ASP A 265 6.67 -5.02 22.39
C ASP A 265 6.66 -6.55 22.25
N LEU A 266 5.58 -7.20 22.71
CA LEU A 266 5.47 -8.65 22.72
C LEU A 266 5.28 -9.24 21.32
N VAL A 267 4.60 -8.51 20.44
CA VAL A 267 4.31 -8.95 19.07
C VAL A 267 5.58 -8.90 18.22
N GLU A 268 6.28 -7.78 18.23
CA GLU A 268 7.58 -7.65 17.56
C GLU A 268 8.60 -8.68 18.09
N THR A 269 8.58 -8.91 19.41
CA THR A 269 9.39 -9.98 20.05
C THR A 269 9.02 -11.35 19.49
N SER A 270 7.75 -11.64 19.24
CA SER A 270 7.33 -12.93 18.70
C SER A 270 7.85 -13.18 17.28
N TYR A 271 7.88 -12.16 16.43
CA TYR A 271 8.48 -12.24 15.10
C TYR A 271 9.99 -12.43 15.15
N LEU A 272 10.67 -11.69 16.04
CA LEU A 272 12.11 -11.85 16.25
C LEU A 272 12.45 -13.27 16.70
N VAL A 273 11.73 -13.79 17.70
CA VAL A 273 11.92 -15.15 18.23
C VAL A 273 11.61 -16.22 17.18
N ALA A 274 10.56 -16.02 16.36
CA ALA A 274 10.25 -16.93 15.25
C ALA A 274 11.42 -17.03 14.26
N GLY A 275 12.05 -15.90 13.93
CA GLY A 275 13.25 -15.86 13.11
C GLY A 275 14.44 -16.59 13.77
N LEU A 276 14.67 -16.35 15.05
CA LEU A 276 15.73 -17.02 15.81
C LEU A 276 15.51 -18.55 15.86
N LEU A 277 14.29 -19.01 16.10
CA LEU A 277 13.96 -20.44 16.11
C LEU A 277 14.13 -21.09 14.73
N THR A 278 13.79 -20.38 13.66
CA THR A 278 14.07 -20.80 12.28
C THR A 278 15.57 -20.99 12.06
N ALA A 279 16.39 -20.02 12.43
CA ALA A 279 17.85 -20.12 12.33
C ALA A 279 18.40 -21.26 13.21
N ARG A 280 17.88 -21.46 14.42
CA ARG A 280 18.25 -22.57 15.29
C ARG A 280 18.05 -23.94 14.63
N GLN A 281 16.96 -24.10 13.92
CA GLN A 281 16.66 -25.35 13.21
C GLN A 281 17.56 -25.53 11.97
N TYR A 282 17.85 -24.44 11.27
CA TYR A 282 18.69 -24.49 10.08
C TYR A 282 20.17 -24.76 10.38
N PHE A 283 20.74 -24.06 11.37
CA PHE A 283 22.13 -24.26 11.82
C PHE A 283 22.20 -25.42 12.82
N ASN A 284 22.09 -26.65 12.29
CA ASN A 284 21.96 -27.88 13.05
C ASN A 284 23.22 -28.76 13.07
N GLY A 285 24.37 -28.24 12.63
CA GLY A 285 25.64 -28.92 12.65
C GLY A 285 26.11 -29.26 14.08
N ALA A 286 26.95 -30.29 14.21
CA ALA A 286 27.48 -30.75 15.47
C ALA A 286 28.72 -29.96 15.93
N ASP A 287 29.23 -29.05 15.10
CA ASP A 287 30.38 -28.23 15.47
C ASP A 287 30.06 -27.25 16.61
N VAL A 288 31.13 -26.78 17.27
CA VAL A 288 31.02 -25.94 18.47
C VAL A 288 30.33 -24.60 18.16
N ALA A 289 30.58 -24.03 16.96
CA ALA A 289 30.05 -22.71 16.61
C ALA A 289 28.53 -22.74 16.41
N GLU A 290 28.01 -23.71 15.67
CA GLU A 290 26.57 -23.88 15.49
C GLU A 290 25.88 -24.34 16.78
N THR A 291 26.55 -25.18 17.58
CA THR A 291 26.02 -25.59 18.90
C THR A 291 25.90 -24.41 19.85
N ASN A 292 26.91 -23.55 19.94
CA ASN A 292 26.85 -22.32 20.75
C ASN A 292 25.76 -21.37 20.25
N LEU A 293 25.61 -21.18 18.91
CA LEU A 293 24.54 -20.38 18.34
C LEU A 293 23.15 -20.87 18.79
N ARG A 294 22.91 -22.20 18.74
CA ARG A 294 21.63 -22.77 19.20
C ARG A 294 21.39 -22.55 20.69
N ASN A 295 22.42 -22.70 21.50
CA ASN A 295 22.33 -22.49 22.95
C ASN A 295 22.01 -21.02 23.28
N ASP A 296 22.65 -20.10 22.62
CA ASP A 296 22.41 -18.67 22.80
C ASP A 296 20.99 -18.28 22.36
N ILE A 297 20.50 -18.82 21.23
CA ILE A 297 19.09 -18.65 20.79
C ILE A 297 18.14 -19.20 21.85
N ASN A 298 18.41 -20.41 22.39
CA ASN A 298 17.59 -20.99 23.45
C ASN A 298 17.58 -20.11 24.71
N THR A 299 18.70 -19.47 25.04
CA THR A 299 18.78 -18.55 26.20
C THR A 299 17.86 -17.35 25.98
N ILE A 300 17.86 -16.74 24.79
CA ILE A 300 16.95 -15.62 24.43
C ILE A 300 15.49 -16.09 24.49
N TRP A 301 15.18 -17.20 23.82
CA TRP A 301 13.83 -17.75 23.72
C TRP A 301 13.24 -18.04 25.12
N ASN A 302 13.99 -18.76 25.97
CA ASN A 302 13.54 -19.14 27.30
C ASN A 302 13.50 -17.96 28.29
N GLY A 303 14.15 -16.84 27.95
CA GLY A 303 14.16 -15.63 28.77
C GLY A 303 12.97 -14.72 28.58
N VAL A 304 12.13 -14.94 27.57
CA VAL A 304 10.91 -14.12 27.35
C VAL A 304 9.83 -14.58 28.32
N GLU A 305 9.39 -13.68 29.19
CA GLU A 305 8.41 -13.96 30.26
C GLU A 305 6.97 -13.84 29.69
N TRP A 306 6.60 -14.68 28.71
CA TRP A 306 5.31 -14.62 27.99
C TRP A 306 4.09 -14.51 28.90
N SER A 307 4.04 -15.34 29.97
CA SER A 307 2.92 -15.35 30.90
C SER A 307 2.80 -14.07 31.73
N TRP A 308 3.89 -13.29 31.86
CA TRP A 308 3.88 -11.99 32.54
C TRP A 308 3.02 -10.96 31.79
N PHE A 309 3.00 -11.03 30.45
CA PHE A 309 2.20 -10.14 29.58
C PHE A 309 0.69 -10.39 29.66
N ARG A 310 0.22 -11.19 30.60
CA ARG A 310 -1.20 -11.36 30.93
C ARG A 310 -1.74 -10.28 31.86
N LYS A 311 -1.00 -9.27 32.23
CA LYS A 311 -1.40 -8.16 33.10
C LYS A 311 -2.32 -8.62 34.25
N SER A 312 -1.75 -8.89 35.42
CA SER A 312 -2.49 -9.41 36.58
C SER A 312 -3.20 -10.75 36.34
N ASN A 313 -2.62 -11.63 35.52
CA ASN A 313 -3.14 -12.96 35.18
C ASN A 313 -4.49 -12.97 34.42
N GLU A 314 -4.82 -11.92 33.69
CA GLU A 314 -5.96 -11.94 32.78
C GLU A 314 -5.81 -13.05 31.72
N ASN A 315 -6.93 -13.56 31.17
CA ASN A 315 -6.92 -14.54 30.10
C ASN A 315 -6.77 -13.89 28.72
N VAL A 316 -5.79 -12.99 28.58
CA VAL A 316 -5.42 -12.32 27.33
C VAL A 316 -3.98 -11.86 27.43
N LEU A 317 -3.26 -11.81 26.29
CA LEU A 317 -1.94 -11.18 26.22
C LEU A 317 -2.09 -9.70 25.87
N TYR A 318 -1.17 -8.89 26.40
CA TYR A 318 -1.06 -7.47 26.11
C TYR A 318 0.14 -7.21 25.22
N TRP A 319 0.02 -6.26 24.32
CA TRP A 319 1.01 -5.96 23.29
C TRP A 319 2.22 -5.23 23.86
N HIS A 320 1.97 -4.15 24.61
CA HIS A 320 3.00 -3.22 25.05
C HIS A 320 3.08 -3.11 26.56
N TRP A 321 4.27 -2.92 27.05
CA TRP A 321 4.52 -2.47 28.41
C TRP A 321 5.65 -1.43 28.43
N SER A 322 5.44 -0.34 29.16
CA SER A 322 6.38 0.76 29.33
C SER A 322 6.98 0.76 30.73
N PRO A 323 8.29 0.94 30.88
CA PRO A 323 8.90 1.08 32.21
C PRO A 323 8.47 2.38 32.92
N VAL A 324 7.98 3.39 32.19
CA VAL A 324 7.52 4.67 32.72
C VAL A 324 6.00 4.70 32.86
N ASN A 325 5.28 4.25 31.84
CA ASN A 325 3.81 4.34 31.75
C ASN A 325 3.12 2.99 32.07
N ASN A 326 3.87 1.94 32.41
CA ASN A 326 3.33 0.62 32.71
C ASN A 326 2.40 0.09 31.59
N TRP A 327 1.15 -0.23 31.91
CA TRP A 327 0.15 -0.79 31.00
C TRP A 327 -0.77 0.30 30.40
N ASP A 328 -0.35 1.55 30.34
CA ASP A 328 -1.21 2.68 29.92
C ASP A 328 -1.76 2.55 28.49
N MET A 329 -1.02 1.93 27.56
CA MET A 329 -1.56 1.64 26.21
C MET A 329 -2.73 0.67 26.25
N ASN A 330 -2.77 -0.21 27.24
CA ASN A 330 -3.85 -1.17 27.52
C ASN A 330 -4.32 -1.94 26.25
N HIS A 331 -3.40 -2.23 25.34
CA HIS A 331 -3.67 -2.85 24.05
C HIS A 331 -3.69 -4.37 24.20
N LYS A 332 -4.87 -4.95 24.26
CA LYS A 332 -5.06 -6.41 24.28
C LYS A 332 -4.85 -6.99 22.90
N ILE A 333 -4.09 -8.08 22.81
CA ILE A 333 -3.95 -8.87 21.57
C ILE A 333 -5.15 -9.81 21.49
N GLN A 334 -6.15 -9.45 20.68
CA GLN A 334 -7.41 -10.18 20.63
C GLN A 334 -8.09 -10.11 19.25
N GLY A 335 -8.79 -11.18 18.90
CA GLY A 335 -9.43 -11.31 17.60
C GLY A 335 -8.42 -11.71 16.51
N TRP A 336 -8.93 -12.03 15.32
CA TRP A 336 -8.09 -12.43 14.21
C TRP A 336 -7.29 -11.23 13.68
N ASN A 337 -5.97 -11.37 13.74
CA ASN A 337 -4.98 -10.44 13.22
C ASN A 337 -3.63 -11.17 13.01
N GLU A 338 -2.54 -10.44 12.81
CA GLU A 338 -1.19 -10.94 12.58
C GLU A 338 -0.56 -11.68 13.78
N CYS A 339 -1.15 -11.56 14.97
CA CYS A 339 -0.53 -11.98 16.24
C CYS A 339 -0.78 -13.44 16.63
N LEU A 340 -1.28 -14.30 15.72
CA LEU A 340 -1.43 -15.74 16.05
C LEU A 340 -0.10 -16.35 16.54
N ILE A 341 1.01 -15.99 15.89
CA ILE A 341 2.35 -16.44 16.27
C ILE A 341 2.71 -16.09 17.71
N THR A 342 2.27 -14.93 18.22
CA THR A 342 2.53 -14.50 19.60
C THR A 342 1.92 -15.47 20.60
N TYR A 343 0.68 -15.90 20.35
CA TYR A 343 0.01 -16.90 21.18
C TYR A 343 0.63 -18.29 21.05
N ILE A 344 1.07 -18.66 19.85
CA ILE A 344 1.79 -19.94 19.64
C ILE A 344 3.12 -19.94 20.40
N MET A 345 3.91 -18.87 20.33
CA MET A 345 5.16 -18.74 21.09
C MET A 345 4.88 -18.79 22.58
N ALA A 346 3.92 -18.04 23.07
CA ALA A 346 3.57 -18.03 24.48
C ALA A 346 3.09 -19.41 24.98
N ALA A 347 2.27 -20.11 24.19
CA ALA A 347 1.81 -21.46 24.57
C ALA A 347 2.92 -22.52 24.50
N SER A 348 3.92 -22.33 23.64
CA SER A 348 5.05 -23.26 23.45
C SER A 348 6.19 -23.06 24.44
N SER A 349 6.18 -21.95 25.18
CA SER A 349 7.25 -21.66 26.16
C SER A 349 7.26 -22.69 27.31
N THR A 350 8.43 -23.26 27.58
CA THR A 350 8.60 -24.22 28.68
C THR A 350 8.75 -23.55 30.04
N SER A 351 9.23 -22.30 30.06
CA SER A 351 9.48 -21.55 31.30
C SER A 351 8.33 -20.61 31.68
N PHE A 352 7.72 -19.98 30.70
CA PHE A 352 6.70 -18.94 30.89
C PHE A 352 5.46 -19.19 30.03
N GLY A 353 5.03 -20.45 29.94
CA GLY A 353 3.89 -20.87 29.15
C GLY A 353 2.57 -20.28 29.64
N ILE A 354 1.63 -20.12 28.70
CA ILE A 354 0.27 -19.66 28.99
C ILE A 354 -0.73 -20.84 28.97
N PRO A 355 -1.75 -20.84 29.82
CA PRO A 355 -2.82 -21.86 29.75
C PRO A 355 -3.71 -21.65 28.52
N GLN A 356 -4.34 -22.73 28.04
CA GLN A 356 -5.26 -22.72 26.90
C GLN A 356 -6.35 -21.64 26.98
N ALA A 357 -6.81 -21.33 28.20
CA ALA A 357 -7.82 -20.30 28.42
C ALA A 357 -7.40 -18.93 27.86
N VAL A 358 -6.10 -18.60 27.89
CA VAL A 358 -5.57 -17.32 27.39
C VAL A 358 -5.75 -17.20 25.88
N TYR A 359 -5.54 -18.29 25.14
CA TYR A 359 -5.85 -18.32 23.71
C TYR A 359 -7.36 -18.29 23.47
N ARG A 360 -8.11 -19.17 24.12
CA ARG A 360 -9.55 -19.36 23.89
C ARG A 360 -10.36 -18.10 24.21
N GLU A 361 -10.07 -17.45 25.34
CA GLU A 361 -10.85 -16.30 25.85
C GLU A 361 -10.25 -14.98 25.37
N GLY A 362 -8.93 -14.88 25.29
CA GLY A 362 -8.19 -13.71 24.83
C GLY A 362 -8.21 -13.58 23.31
N PHE A 363 -7.37 -14.35 22.61
CA PHE A 363 -7.25 -14.23 21.15
C PHE A 363 -8.53 -14.62 20.41
N ALA A 364 -9.03 -15.82 20.65
CA ALA A 364 -10.20 -16.33 19.94
C ALA A 364 -11.52 -15.72 20.42
N ARG A 365 -11.54 -15.05 21.58
CA ARG A 365 -12.72 -14.38 22.16
C ARG A 365 -13.95 -15.31 22.23
N ILE A 366 -13.71 -16.59 22.61
CA ILE A 366 -14.72 -17.66 22.65
C ILE A 366 -15.46 -17.79 21.28
N GLY A 367 -14.74 -17.62 20.18
CA GLY A 367 -15.27 -17.68 18.81
C GLY A 367 -15.70 -16.34 18.20
N ALA A 368 -15.69 -15.24 18.94
CA ALA A 368 -16.04 -13.93 18.39
C ALA A 368 -15.02 -13.39 17.35
N MET A 369 -13.91 -14.09 17.11
CA MET A 369 -13.03 -13.82 15.99
C MET A 369 -13.51 -14.41 14.66
N GLN A 370 -14.55 -15.27 14.67
CA GLN A 370 -15.11 -15.89 13.47
C GLN A 370 -15.88 -14.86 12.64
N ASN A 371 -15.78 -14.98 11.31
CA ASN A 371 -16.51 -14.15 10.35
C ASN A 371 -17.69 -14.94 9.74
N GLY A 372 -17.40 -16.02 9.04
CA GLY A 372 -18.39 -16.91 8.44
C GLY A 372 -19.10 -16.36 7.19
N ASN A 373 -18.84 -15.11 6.80
CA ASN A 373 -19.43 -14.52 5.59
C ASN A 373 -18.64 -14.91 4.33
N THR A 374 -19.27 -14.72 3.17
CA THR A 374 -18.66 -14.95 1.86
C THR A 374 -18.46 -13.62 1.14
N TYR A 375 -17.24 -13.39 0.63
CA TYR A 375 -16.88 -12.22 -0.14
C TYR A 375 -16.32 -12.65 -1.49
N PHE A 376 -16.79 -12.08 -2.58
CA PHE A 376 -16.40 -12.45 -3.95
C PHE A 376 -16.46 -13.95 -4.24
N GLY A 377 -17.36 -14.67 -3.57
CA GLY A 377 -17.51 -16.13 -3.72
C GLY A 377 -16.62 -16.97 -2.80
N TYR A 378 -15.76 -16.36 -1.97
CA TYR A 378 -14.89 -17.05 -1.03
C TYR A 378 -15.41 -16.92 0.41
N PRO A 379 -15.71 -18.03 1.11
CA PRO A 379 -16.05 -17.98 2.53
C PRO A 379 -14.83 -17.56 3.34
N LEU A 380 -15.02 -16.60 4.26
CA LEU A 380 -13.95 -16.11 5.15
C LEU A 380 -14.21 -16.63 6.56
N PRO A 381 -13.38 -17.57 7.07
CA PRO A 381 -13.61 -18.12 8.41
C PRO A 381 -13.45 -17.10 9.54
N LEU A 382 -12.42 -16.26 9.49
CA LEU A 382 -12.01 -15.39 10.60
C LEU A 382 -11.86 -13.92 10.16
N GLY A 383 -11.96 -13.02 11.14
CA GLY A 383 -11.56 -11.62 10.99
C GLY A 383 -12.70 -10.67 10.61
N SER A 384 -12.30 -9.46 10.24
CA SER A 384 -13.22 -8.40 9.81
C SER A 384 -13.80 -8.67 8.41
N ALA A 385 -14.75 -7.84 8.00
CA ALA A 385 -15.28 -7.87 6.64
C ALA A 385 -14.14 -7.75 5.61
N ASN A 386 -14.18 -8.57 4.56
CA ASN A 386 -13.14 -8.68 3.52
C ASN A 386 -11.74 -9.11 4.01
N GLY A 387 -11.52 -9.40 5.29
CA GLY A 387 -10.29 -9.98 5.83
C GLY A 387 -9.32 -9.01 6.50
N GLY A 388 -9.38 -7.72 6.18
CA GLY A 388 -8.38 -6.75 6.62
C GLY A 388 -7.15 -6.67 5.70
N PRO A 389 -6.04 -6.04 6.14
CA PRO A 389 -4.81 -5.94 5.37
C PRO A 389 -4.12 -7.30 5.24
N LEU A 390 -3.44 -7.54 4.09
CA LEU A 390 -2.92 -8.88 3.77
C LEU A 390 -1.78 -9.36 4.67
N PHE A 391 -1.09 -8.50 5.40
CA PHE A 391 -0.07 -8.96 6.34
C PHE A 391 -0.65 -9.89 7.43
N PHE A 392 -1.96 -9.84 7.71
CA PHE A 392 -2.64 -10.83 8.57
C PHE A 392 -2.55 -12.27 8.04
N ALA A 393 -2.45 -12.45 6.73
CA ALA A 393 -2.25 -13.75 6.10
C ALA A 393 -0.78 -14.16 5.96
N HIS A 394 0.17 -13.26 6.25
CA HIS A 394 1.59 -13.48 6.00
C HIS A 394 2.42 -13.66 7.27
N TYR A 395 2.39 -12.69 8.20
CA TYR A 395 3.40 -12.60 9.25
C TYR A 395 3.48 -13.81 10.17
N SER A 396 2.36 -14.29 10.70
CA SER A 396 2.35 -15.53 11.50
C SER A 396 2.76 -16.78 10.69
N PHE A 397 2.46 -16.77 9.39
CA PHE A 397 2.65 -17.93 8.50
C PHE A 397 3.96 -17.92 7.72
N MET A 398 4.86 -17.00 8.01
CA MET A 398 6.22 -17.08 7.46
C MET A 398 6.98 -18.28 8.02
N GLY A 399 6.89 -18.52 9.34
CA GLY A 399 7.52 -19.64 10.03
C GLY A 399 6.58 -20.80 10.37
N ILE A 400 5.27 -20.64 10.19
CA ILE A 400 4.28 -21.67 10.50
C ILE A 400 3.57 -22.08 9.21
N ASN A 401 3.66 -23.36 8.87
CA ASN A 401 2.94 -23.90 7.72
C ASN A 401 1.44 -23.95 8.00
N PRO A 402 0.57 -23.23 7.26
CA PRO A 402 -0.87 -23.30 7.46
C PRO A 402 -1.49 -24.61 6.95
N ASN A 403 -0.76 -25.40 6.12
CA ASN A 403 -1.26 -26.68 5.61
C ASN A 403 -1.42 -27.68 6.76
N GLY A 404 -2.65 -28.16 6.94
CA GLY A 404 -2.99 -29.08 8.02
C GLY A 404 -3.14 -28.42 9.40
N LEU A 405 -2.93 -27.10 9.50
CA LEU A 405 -3.15 -26.36 10.75
C LEU A 405 -4.64 -26.01 10.88
N SER A 406 -5.25 -26.42 11.99
CA SER A 406 -6.64 -26.12 12.30
C SER A 406 -6.88 -26.15 13.81
N ASP A 407 -7.90 -25.44 14.22
CA ASP A 407 -8.47 -25.53 15.56
C ASP A 407 -10.01 -25.62 15.45
N ILE A 408 -10.72 -25.42 16.57
CA ILE A 408 -12.19 -25.47 16.60
C ILE A 408 -12.84 -24.27 15.90
N TYR A 409 -12.09 -23.25 15.53
CA TYR A 409 -12.60 -22.01 14.94
C TYR A 409 -12.39 -21.93 13.43
N ALA A 410 -11.26 -22.48 12.93
CA ALA A 410 -10.93 -22.41 11.50
C ALA A 410 -9.93 -23.49 11.06
N ASN A 411 -9.94 -23.76 9.74
CA ASN A 411 -8.80 -24.28 9.00
C ASN A 411 -7.97 -23.08 8.50
N TYR A 412 -6.72 -22.99 8.90
CA TYR A 412 -5.88 -21.81 8.64
C TYR A 412 -5.41 -21.73 7.18
N GLN A 413 -5.23 -22.85 6.48
CA GLN A 413 -4.97 -22.83 5.04
C GLN A 413 -6.14 -22.22 4.27
N THR A 414 -7.37 -22.58 4.62
CA THR A 414 -8.58 -21.98 4.04
C THR A 414 -8.64 -20.49 4.35
N GLN A 415 -8.37 -20.11 5.60
CA GLN A 415 -8.38 -18.71 6.03
C GLN A 415 -7.44 -17.85 5.20
N VAL A 416 -6.14 -18.18 5.14
CA VAL A 416 -5.14 -17.34 4.46
C VAL A 416 -5.32 -17.32 2.95
N THR A 417 -5.69 -18.47 2.35
CA THR A 417 -5.95 -18.56 0.91
C THR A 417 -7.17 -17.73 0.50
N ASN A 418 -8.27 -17.84 1.25
CA ASN A 418 -9.48 -17.10 0.93
C ASN A 418 -9.34 -15.60 1.20
N HIS A 419 -8.67 -15.21 2.29
CA HIS A 419 -8.34 -13.80 2.54
C HIS A 419 -7.53 -13.20 1.38
N THR A 420 -6.50 -13.91 0.90
CA THR A 420 -5.70 -13.46 -0.24
C THR A 420 -6.53 -13.33 -1.51
N LYS A 421 -7.38 -14.32 -1.82
CA LYS A 421 -8.29 -14.28 -2.98
C LYS A 421 -9.30 -13.15 -2.90
N ILE A 422 -9.84 -12.86 -1.72
CA ILE A 422 -10.75 -11.73 -1.50
C ILE A 422 -10.06 -10.40 -1.79
N ASN A 423 -8.83 -10.21 -1.32
CA ASN A 423 -8.05 -8.99 -1.59
C ASN A 423 -7.74 -8.84 -3.09
N TYR A 424 -7.34 -9.92 -3.76
CA TYR A 424 -7.14 -9.96 -5.21
C TYR A 424 -8.41 -9.59 -5.97
N GLU A 425 -9.53 -10.24 -5.66
CA GLU A 425 -10.81 -10.00 -6.33
C GLU A 425 -11.35 -8.60 -6.10
N TYR A 426 -11.14 -8.04 -4.92
CA TYR A 426 -11.47 -6.64 -4.63
C TYR A 426 -10.70 -5.70 -5.58
N CYS A 427 -9.38 -5.87 -5.70
CA CYS A 427 -8.57 -5.06 -6.60
C CYS A 427 -8.97 -5.27 -8.06
N ARG A 428 -9.28 -6.52 -8.46
CA ARG A 428 -9.77 -6.84 -9.81
C ARG A 428 -11.10 -6.19 -10.12
N ALA A 429 -12.03 -6.21 -9.18
CA ALA A 429 -13.35 -5.58 -9.32
C ALA A 429 -13.27 -4.05 -9.28
N ASN A 430 -12.24 -3.52 -8.60
CA ASN A 430 -11.95 -2.10 -8.49
C ASN A 430 -13.19 -1.22 -8.19
N PRO A 431 -13.89 -1.44 -7.10
CA PRO A 431 -15.16 -0.78 -6.81
C PRO A 431 -15.03 0.74 -6.62
N ARG A 432 -13.83 1.23 -6.32
CA ARG A 432 -13.52 2.66 -6.17
C ARG A 432 -13.03 3.34 -7.45
N GLY A 433 -12.80 2.58 -8.53
CA GLY A 433 -12.38 3.11 -9.82
C GLY A 433 -10.94 3.66 -9.82
N TYR A 434 -10.05 3.15 -9.00
CA TYR A 434 -8.65 3.57 -8.99
C TYR A 434 -7.93 3.15 -10.28
N PHE A 435 -7.26 4.10 -10.91
CA PHE A 435 -6.47 3.82 -12.10
C PHE A 435 -5.32 2.85 -11.78
N GLY A 436 -5.20 1.82 -12.60
CA GLY A 436 -4.16 0.80 -12.49
C GLY A 436 -4.62 -0.51 -11.85
N TYR A 437 -5.59 -0.51 -10.94
CA TYR A 437 -6.11 -1.74 -10.33
C TYR A 437 -6.58 -2.73 -11.41
N SER A 438 -6.11 -3.97 -11.32
CA SER A 438 -6.40 -5.01 -12.32
C SER A 438 -6.00 -6.39 -11.82
N THR A 439 -6.16 -7.42 -12.65
CA THR A 439 -5.66 -8.78 -12.40
C THR A 439 -4.14 -8.88 -12.25
N ALA A 440 -3.39 -7.87 -12.70
CA ALA A 440 -1.94 -7.81 -12.62
C ALA A 440 -1.43 -6.71 -11.67
N CYS A 441 -2.31 -5.84 -11.18
CA CYS A 441 -1.95 -4.76 -10.26
C CYS A 441 -2.89 -4.80 -9.06
N TRP A 442 -2.47 -5.52 -8.03
CA TRP A 442 -3.24 -5.80 -6.82
C TRP A 442 -2.34 -5.96 -5.60
N GLY A 443 -2.94 -5.88 -4.42
CA GLY A 443 -2.28 -6.13 -3.15
C GLY A 443 -2.42 -4.97 -2.18
N LEU A 444 -3.39 -5.08 -1.25
CA LEU A 444 -3.63 -4.11 -0.19
C LEU A 444 -3.09 -4.65 1.13
N THR A 445 -2.17 -3.91 1.72
CA THR A 445 -1.61 -4.19 3.05
C THR A 445 -1.14 -2.88 3.69
N ALA A 446 -0.66 -2.95 4.93
CA ALA A 446 -0.01 -1.81 5.56
C ALA A 446 1.23 -1.41 4.75
N SER A 447 1.39 -0.12 4.48
CA SER A 447 2.49 0.42 3.70
C SER A 447 2.55 1.95 3.77
N ASP A 448 3.60 2.54 3.22
CA ASP A 448 3.64 3.98 2.99
C ASP A 448 2.51 4.41 2.04
N VAL A 449 2.01 5.60 2.27
CA VAL A 449 1.02 6.29 1.42
C VAL A 449 1.46 7.74 1.22
N PRO A 450 0.91 8.50 0.26
CA PRO A 450 1.32 9.90 0.05
C PRO A 450 1.31 10.78 1.29
N ALA A 451 0.43 10.49 2.25
CA ALA A 451 0.27 11.26 3.49
C ALA A 451 0.91 10.63 4.74
N GLY A 452 1.72 9.59 4.59
CA GLY A 452 2.38 8.90 5.71
C GLY A 452 2.37 7.39 5.59
N TYR A 453 1.79 6.69 6.57
CA TYR A 453 1.67 5.22 6.63
C TYR A 453 0.23 4.83 6.93
N ASN A 454 -0.28 3.79 6.28
CA ASN A 454 -1.66 3.33 6.48
C ASN A 454 -1.79 1.82 6.30
N ALA A 455 -2.66 1.20 7.09
CA ALA A 455 -3.06 -0.19 6.89
C ALA A 455 -4.14 -0.27 5.79
N ASN A 456 -3.70 -0.33 4.52
CA ASN A 456 -4.60 -0.42 3.40
C ASN A 456 -5.27 -1.80 3.35
N GLU A 457 -6.58 -1.81 3.15
CA GLU A 457 -7.42 -2.99 3.03
C GLU A 457 -8.67 -2.65 2.20
N PRO A 458 -9.51 -3.62 1.81
CA PRO A 458 -10.72 -3.32 1.04
C PRO A 458 -11.68 -2.30 1.67
N ASN A 459 -11.76 -2.24 3.01
CA ASN A 459 -12.60 -1.27 3.72
C ASN A 459 -11.91 0.07 4.00
N ASN A 460 -10.57 0.12 3.84
CA ASN A 460 -9.74 1.31 4.03
C ASN A 460 -8.76 1.44 2.86
N ASP A 461 -9.29 1.52 1.63
CA ASP A 461 -8.52 1.57 0.40
C ASP A 461 -8.26 3.02 -0.01
N LEU A 462 -6.99 3.39 -0.09
CA LEU A 462 -6.50 4.71 -0.49
C LEU A 462 -5.96 4.75 -1.94
N GLY A 463 -6.19 3.71 -2.74
CA GLY A 463 -5.67 3.63 -4.11
C GLY A 463 -4.16 3.36 -4.18
N VAL A 464 -3.62 2.71 -3.14
CA VAL A 464 -2.20 2.38 -3.00
C VAL A 464 -2.03 0.86 -3.04
N ILE A 465 -1.13 0.39 -3.89
CA ILE A 465 -0.72 -1.02 -4.01
C ILE A 465 0.65 -1.18 -3.38
N SER A 466 0.82 -2.22 -2.58
CA SER A 466 2.10 -2.62 -2.03
C SER A 466 2.59 -3.94 -2.66
N PRO A 467 3.78 -3.96 -3.27
CA PRO A 467 4.31 -5.18 -3.89
C PRO A 467 4.38 -6.37 -2.92
N THR A 468 4.71 -6.15 -1.65
CA THR A 468 4.78 -7.20 -0.63
C THR A 468 3.47 -7.97 -0.51
N ALA A 469 2.32 -7.30 -0.60
CA ALA A 469 1.02 -7.94 -0.47
C ALA A 469 0.80 -9.05 -1.52
N ALA A 470 1.08 -8.76 -2.79
CA ALA A 470 0.96 -9.73 -3.88
C ALA A 470 2.07 -10.78 -3.86
N LEU A 471 3.32 -10.37 -3.59
CA LEU A 471 4.50 -11.25 -3.67
C LEU A 471 4.62 -12.19 -2.47
N SER A 472 4.21 -11.76 -1.28
CA SER A 472 4.14 -12.64 -0.12
C SER A 472 2.98 -13.63 -0.17
N SER A 473 2.11 -13.50 -1.16
CA SER A 473 0.96 -14.37 -1.38
C SER A 473 1.25 -15.57 -2.30
N PHE A 474 2.48 -15.75 -2.78
CA PHE A 474 2.85 -16.86 -3.66
C PHE A 474 2.38 -18.25 -3.19
N PRO A 475 2.46 -18.63 -1.91
CA PRO A 475 1.98 -19.92 -1.45
C PRO A 475 0.46 -20.12 -1.59
N TYR A 476 -0.29 -19.05 -1.68
CA TYR A 476 -1.77 -19.04 -1.66
C TYR A 476 -2.39 -18.79 -3.03
N THR A 477 -1.75 -17.93 -3.83
CA THR A 477 -2.23 -17.49 -5.15
C THR A 477 -1.07 -17.38 -6.16
N PRO A 478 -0.40 -18.50 -6.49
CA PRO A 478 0.85 -18.47 -7.28
C PRO A 478 0.69 -17.86 -8.68
N THR A 479 -0.45 -18.09 -9.33
CA THR A 479 -0.71 -17.54 -10.67
C THR A 479 -0.92 -16.03 -10.63
N GLU A 480 -1.74 -15.57 -9.70
CA GLU A 480 -2.06 -14.14 -9.50
C GLU A 480 -0.82 -13.36 -9.04
N SER A 481 -0.05 -13.96 -8.12
CA SER A 481 1.20 -13.39 -7.62
C SER A 481 2.27 -13.29 -8.71
N MET A 482 2.40 -14.31 -9.59
CA MET A 482 3.33 -14.26 -10.71
C MET A 482 2.92 -13.22 -11.76
N ASN A 483 1.63 -13.06 -12.02
CA ASN A 483 1.13 -12.03 -12.92
C ASN A 483 1.41 -10.62 -12.36
N ALA A 484 1.25 -10.42 -11.05
CA ALA A 484 1.60 -9.17 -10.38
C ALA A 484 3.11 -8.91 -10.45
N LEU A 485 3.94 -9.92 -10.14
CA LEU A 485 5.40 -9.82 -10.22
C LEU A 485 5.87 -9.39 -11.61
N ARG A 486 5.37 -10.02 -12.67
CA ARG A 486 5.71 -9.66 -14.05
C ARG A 486 5.30 -8.23 -14.39
N PHE A 487 4.11 -7.81 -13.96
CA PHE A 487 3.64 -6.44 -14.17
C PHE A 487 4.51 -5.43 -13.41
N PHE A 488 4.79 -5.66 -12.14
CA PHE A 488 5.62 -4.80 -11.32
C PHE A 488 7.03 -4.68 -11.88
N TYR A 489 7.64 -5.79 -12.27
CA TYR A 489 9.01 -5.80 -12.77
C TYR A 489 9.12 -5.26 -14.20
N TYR A 490 8.32 -5.81 -15.14
CA TYR A 490 8.47 -5.48 -16.54
C TYR A 490 7.80 -4.17 -16.95
N LYS A 491 6.69 -3.78 -16.32
CA LYS A 491 5.93 -2.58 -16.74
C LYS A 491 6.18 -1.35 -15.86
N LEU A 492 6.48 -1.55 -14.60
CA LEU A 492 6.70 -0.48 -13.62
C LEU A 492 8.12 -0.48 -13.04
N GLY A 493 9.00 -1.37 -13.48
CA GLY A 493 10.32 -1.52 -12.86
C GLY A 493 11.17 -0.26 -12.88
N ASP A 494 11.02 0.60 -13.88
CA ASP A 494 11.69 1.92 -13.91
C ASP A 494 11.20 2.90 -12.83
N LYS A 495 10.11 2.56 -12.12
CA LYS A 495 9.50 3.39 -11.06
C LYS A 495 9.66 2.79 -9.67
N ILE A 496 9.58 1.45 -9.55
CA ILE A 496 9.46 0.78 -8.25
C ILE A 496 10.53 -0.29 -7.98
N TRP A 497 11.46 -0.53 -8.92
CA TRP A 497 12.57 -1.48 -8.73
C TRP A 497 13.87 -0.74 -8.44
N SER A 498 14.58 -1.15 -7.40
CA SER A 498 15.76 -0.47 -6.90
C SER A 498 16.87 -1.43 -6.45
N GLN A 499 17.87 -0.89 -5.76
CA GLN A 499 18.98 -1.66 -5.18
C GLN A 499 18.57 -2.69 -4.12
N TYR A 500 17.36 -2.57 -3.53
CA TYR A 500 16.83 -3.49 -2.52
C TYR A 500 15.54 -4.18 -2.98
N GLY A 501 15.37 -4.34 -4.29
CA GLY A 501 14.16 -4.90 -4.86
C GLY A 501 13.05 -3.86 -5.03
N PHE A 502 11.81 -4.28 -4.85
CA PHE A 502 10.67 -3.38 -4.97
C PHE A 502 10.60 -2.39 -3.82
N THR A 503 10.30 -1.13 -4.13
CA THR A 503 9.95 -0.13 -3.13
C THR A 503 8.63 -0.49 -2.44
N ASP A 504 8.38 0.14 -1.30
CA ASP A 504 7.31 -0.23 -0.37
C ASP A 504 5.91 -0.21 -0.99
N ALA A 505 5.57 0.88 -1.68
CA ALA A 505 4.23 1.04 -2.24
C ALA A 505 4.20 2.02 -3.44
N PHE A 506 3.07 2.03 -4.16
CA PHE A 506 2.81 2.99 -5.22
C PHE A 506 1.32 3.23 -5.44
N SER A 507 0.99 4.39 -6.04
CA SER A 507 -0.35 4.71 -6.54
C SER A 507 -0.26 5.20 -7.98
N LEU A 508 -0.79 4.41 -8.92
CA LEU A 508 -0.90 4.85 -10.31
C LEU A 508 -1.96 5.95 -10.48
N HIS A 509 -2.96 5.96 -9.59
CA HIS A 509 -4.01 6.98 -9.59
C HIS A 509 -3.47 8.37 -9.23
N GLU A 510 -2.58 8.43 -8.22
CA GLU A 510 -1.94 9.66 -7.77
C GLU A 510 -0.61 9.95 -8.49
N LEU A 511 -0.11 9.00 -9.29
CA LEU A 511 1.26 9.02 -9.86
C LEU A 511 2.33 9.14 -8.77
N TRP A 512 2.12 8.44 -7.67
CA TRP A 512 3.00 8.43 -6.52
C TRP A 512 3.72 7.08 -6.37
N PHE A 513 5.01 7.12 -6.07
CA PHE A 513 5.87 5.96 -5.89
C PHE A 513 6.72 6.17 -4.64
N ALA A 514 6.63 5.26 -3.68
CA ALA A 514 7.46 5.31 -2.48
C ALA A 514 8.95 5.21 -2.85
N GLY A 515 9.78 6.02 -2.21
CA GLY A 515 11.23 5.90 -2.30
C GLY A 515 11.84 5.04 -1.20
N SER A 516 11.02 4.45 -0.36
CA SER A 516 11.39 3.70 0.85
C SER A 516 11.29 2.19 0.64
N HIS A 517 11.99 1.46 1.52
CA HIS A 517 11.85 0.02 1.78
C HIS A 517 11.70 -0.14 3.28
N LEU A 518 10.82 -1.01 3.73
CA LEU A 518 10.58 -1.31 5.13
C LEU A 518 10.97 -2.76 5.42
N ALA A 519 11.68 -3.00 6.52
CA ALA A 519 12.10 -4.35 6.90
C ALA A 519 10.91 -5.33 7.01
N ILE A 520 9.81 -4.83 7.58
CA ILE A 520 8.60 -5.61 7.82
C ILE A 520 7.93 -6.06 6.50
N ASP A 521 8.14 -5.34 5.39
CA ASP A 521 7.58 -5.64 4.07
C ASP A 521 8.55 -6.39 3.16
N GLN A 522 9.86 -6.18 3.32
CA GLN A 522 10.86 -6.87 2.50
C GLN A 522 11.04 -8.33 2.90
N GLY A 523 10.96 -8.65 4.19
CA GLY A 523 11.13 -10.01 4.69
C GLY A 523 10.11 -11.01 4.16
N PRO A 524 8.82 -10.71 4.22
CA PRO A 524 7.77 -11.59 3.67
C PRO A 524 7.95 -11.93 2.20
N ILE A 525 8.43 -11.01 1.36
CA ILE A 525 8.71 -11.28 -0.05
C ILE A 525 9.69 -12.46 -0.19
N ILE A 526 10.82 -12.41 0.54
CA ILE A 526 11.86 -13.43 0.44
C ILE A 526 11.37 -14.77 0.96
N VAL A 527 10.78 -14.76 2.15
CA VAL A 527 10.41 -15.96 2.89
C VAL A 527 9.23 -16.68 2.25
N MET A 528 8.20 -15.94 1.85
CA MET A 528 7.00 -16.57 1.28
C MET A 528 7.23 -17.05 -0.15
N ILE A 529 8.07 -16.39 -0.95
CA ILE A 529 8.52 -16.94 -2.23
C ILE A 529 9.25 -18.27 -2.00
N GLU A 530 10.10 -18.37 -0.97
CA GLU A 530 10.80 -19.62 -0.66
C GLU A 530 9.86 -20.71 -0.16
N ASN A 531 8.90 -20.38 0.67
CA ASN A 531 7.86 -21.32 1.11
C ASN A 531 7.05 -21.87 -0.05
N TYR A 532 6.74 -21.05 -1.05
CA TYR A 532 6.12 -21.51 -2.31
C TYR A 532 7.04 -22.43 -3.10
N ARG A 533 8.34 -22.10 -3.21
CA ARG A 533 9.28 -22.81 -4.09
C ARG A 533 9.74 -24.15 -3.52
N SER A 534 10.00 -24.22 -2.22
CA SER A 534 10.63 -25.39 -1.60
C SER A 534 10.05 -25.79 -0.25
N GLY A 535 9.30 -24.91 0.42
CA GLY A 535 8.86 -25.11 1.81
C GLY A 535 9.99 -25.05 2.83
N LEU A 536 11.14 -24.47 2.50
CA LEU A 536 12.35 -24.50 3.33
C LEU A 536 12.12 -23.98 4.76
N ILE A 537 11.39 -22.89 4.89
CA ILE A 537 11.17 -22.27 6.20
C ILE A 537 10.05 -23.03 6.96
N TRP A 538 9.02 -23.49 6.26
CA TRP A 538 7.97 -24.36 6.80
C TRP A 538 8.48 -25.74 7.18
#